data_5d93d967008cf147376f10d98bfe35e9
#
_entry.id   5d93d967008cf147376f10d98bfe35e9
#
_cell.length_a   1.000
_cell.length_b   1.000
_cell.length_c   1.000
_cell.angle_alpha   90.00
_cell.angle_beta   90.00
_cell.angle_gamma   90.00
#
_symmetry.space_group_name_H-M   'P 1'
#
loop_
_entity.id
_entity.type
_entity.pdbx_description
1 polymer ?
#
loop_
_entity_poly.entity_id
_entity_poly.type
_entity_poly.pdbx_seq_one_letter_code
_entity_poly.pdbx_strand_id
1 'polypeptide(L)'
;MATKLIHEIIPVGTLQCNCSILGDPESREAIVIDPGDEVDRILEVIRRHGLKVRAIVSTHTHIDHVGGLAALHRATGAPVLIHEDDLGLYRSLDMQAEWLGIPTPELVRAPEFLKEGDTLRWGDFAAQVLHTPGHTQGSISLVFSSAGGAAAEAAAAAAATGHKHATHPDRLIAGDTLFQGSIGRTDLPGGSYPQIIDSIREKLLVLPEQTIVIPGHGPKTTIGAERAHNPFLR
;
A
#
# COMPACT_ATOMS: atom_id res chain seq x y z
N MET A 1 -12.93 2.83 -24.95
CA MET A 1 -13.44 2.73 -23.57
C MET A 1 -12.24 2.75 -22.65
N ALA A 2 -12.31 3.42 -21.51
CA ALA A 2 -11.17 3.38 -20.57
C ALA A 2 -10.99 1.95 -20.05
N THR A 3 -9.74 1.49 -20.07
CA THR A 3 -9.37 0.16 -19.56
C THR A 3 -9.60 0.13 -18.06
N LYS A 4 -10.30 -0.89 -17.57
CA LYS A 4 -10.62 -1.01 -16.15
C LYS A 4 -9.54 -1.83 -15.45
N LEU A 5 -8.93 -1.25 -14.42
CA LEU A 5 -7.93 -1.90 -13.57
C LEU A 5 -8.40 -3.25 -13.01
N ILE A 6 -7.57 -4.27 -13.10
CA ILE A 6 -7.69 -5.48 -12.28
C ILE A 6 -7.23 -5.11 -10.87
N HIS A 7 -8.13 -5.19 -9.89
CA HIS A 7 -7.79 -4.97 -8.48
C HIS A 7 -8.35 -6.12 -7.64
N GLU A 8 -7.47 -7.04 -7.29
CA GLU A 8 -7.77 -8.13 -6.36
C GLU A 8 -7.22 -7.78 -4.98
N ILE A 9 -8.02 -8.02 -3.95
CA ILE A 9 -7.61 -7.84 -2.55
C ILE A 9 -7.81 -9.18 -1.85
N ILE A 10 -6.73 -9.69 -1.28
CA ILE A 10 -6.71 -10.99 -0.62
C ILE A 10 -6.26 -10.77 0.82
N PRO A 11 -7.10 -11.01 1.82
CA PRO A 11 -6.62 -11.09 3.20
C PRO A 11 -5.67 -12.28 3.34
N VAL A 12 -4.47 -12.04 3.85
CA VAL A 12 -3.40 -13.05 4.00
C VAL A 12 -2.90 -13.12 5.44
N GLY A 13 -2.44 -14.30 5.81
CA GLY A 13 -1.88 -14.58 7.14
C GLY A 13 -2.90 -14.52 8.29
N THR A 14 -2.41 -14.79 9.50
CA THR A 14 -3.23 -14.81 10.72
C THR A 14 -3.83 -13.46 11.07
N LEU A 15 -3.12 -12.37 10.76
CA LEU A 15 -3.57 -10.99 11.02
C LEU A 15 -4.47 -10.45 9.89
N GLN A 16 -4.68 -11.23 8.82
CA GLN A 16 -5.57 -10.88 7.70
C GLN A 16 -5.17 -9.55 7.04
N CYS A 17 -3.87 -9.37 6.75
CA CYS A 17 -3.39 -8.24 5.99
C CYS A 17 -3.99 -8.22 4.58
N ASN A 18 -4.49 -7.09 4.14
CA ASN A 18 -5.10 -6.89 2.81
C ASN A 18 -4.01 -6.77 1.72
N CYS A 19 -3.49 -7.89 1.24
CA CYS A 19 -2.61 -7.89 0.08
C CYS A 19 -3.39 -7.44 -1.16
N SER A 20 -2.91 -6.38 -1.82
CA SER A 20 -3.52 -5.85 -3.06
C SER A 20 -2.69 -6.24 -4.29
N ILE A 21 -3.38 -6.73 -5.33
CA ILE A 21 -2.78 -7.02 -6.64
C ILE A 21 -3.44 -6.09 -7.66
N LEU A 22 -2.65 -5.16 -8.22
CA LEU A 22 -3.10 -4.19 -9.22
C LEU A 22 -2.53 -4.58 -10.57
N GLY A 23 -3.39 -4.92 -11.53
CA GLY A 23 -2.99 -5.37 -12.86
C GLY A 23 -3.63 -4.58 -13.99
N ASP A 24 -2.86 -4.35 -15.04
CA ASP A 24 -3.37 -3.84 -16.30
C ASP A 24 -3.87 -5.02 -17.16
N PRO A 25 -5.16 -5.05 -17.54
CA PRO A 25 -5.69 -6.14 -18.35
C PRO A 25 -5.16 -6.18 -19.78
N GLU A 26 -4.61 -5.09 -20.32
CA GLU A 26 -4.08 -5.02 -21.67
C GLU A 26 -2.60 -5.47 -21.72
N SER A 27 -1.72 -4.80 -20.98
CA SER A 27 -0.30 -5.13 -20.94
C SER A 27 0.03 -6.35 -20.08
N ARG A 28 -0.88 -6.74 -19.20
CA ARG A 28 -0.68 -7.77 -18.16
C ARG A 28 0.41 -7.42 -17.12
N GLU A 29 0.87 -6.18 -17.11
CA GLU A 29 1.77 -5.71 -16.07
C GLU A 29 1.01 -5.50 -14.75
N ALA A 30 1.67 -5.77 -13.62
CA ALA A 30 1.06 -5.65 -12.30
C ALA A 30 2.04 -5.21 -11.23
N ILE A 31 1.51 -4.65 -10.16
CA ILE A 31 2.21 -4.50 -8.89
C ILE A 31 1.48 -5.26 -7.79
N VAL A 32 2.22 -5.77 -6.81
CA VAL A 32 1.68 -6.44 -5.62
C VAL A 32 2.06 -5.61 -4.41
N ILE A 33 1.09 -5.34 -3.53
CA ILE A 33 1.28 -4.50 -2.35
C ILE A 33 0.96 -5.33 -1.11
N ASP A 34 1.86 -5.28 -0.12
CA ASP A 34 1.77 -5.95 1.18
C ASP A 34 1.52 -7.47 1.07
N PRO A 35 2.41 -8.25 0.41
CA PRO A 35 2.31 -9.71 0.37
C PRO A 35 2.77 -10.32 1.69
N GLY A 36 2.00 -10.12 2.75
CA GLY A 36 2.39 -10.48 4.12
C GLY A 36 2.57 -11.97 4.37
N ASP A 37 1.80 -12.81 3.68
CA ASP A 37 1.82 -14.27 3.87
C ASP A 37 1.14 -14.98 2.69
N GLU A 38 0.97 -16.32 2.77
CA GLU A 38 0.20 -17.15 1.82
C GLU A 38 0.54 -16.88 0.35
N VAL A 39 1.83 -16.77 0.03
CA VAL A 39 2.35 -16.41 -1.30
C VAL A 39 1.79 -17.29 -2.42
N ASP A 40 1.49 -18.57 -2.15
CA ASP A 40 0.89 -19.46 -3.16
C ASP A 40 -0.50 -18.98 -3.61
N ARG A 41 -1.31 -18.42 -2.70
CA ARG A 41 -2.62 -17.80 -3.05
C ARG A 41 -2.43 -16.56 -3.90
N ILE A 42 -1.43 -15.72 -3.57
CA ILE A 42 -1.07 -14.54 -4.37
C ILE A 42 -0.65 -14.97 -5.78
N LEU A 43 0.22 -15.96 -5.89
CA LEU A 43 0.68 -16.51 -7.17
C LEU A 43 -0.46 -17.15 -7.99
N GLU A 44 -1.45 -17.74 -7.33
CA GLU A 44 -2.65 -18.28 -8.01
C GLU A 44 -3.44 -17.15 -8.70
N VAL A 45 -3.65 -16.02 -8.03
CA VAL A 45 -4.31 -14.84 -8.61
C VAL A 45 -3.51 -14.26 -9.77
N ILE A 46 -2.18 -14.12 -9.60
CA ILE A 46 -1.29 -13.64 -10.65
C ILE A 46 -1.41 -14.55 -11.90
N ARG A 47 -1.38 -15.87 -11.73
CA ARG A 47 -1.54 -16.84 -12.83
C ARG A 47 -2.92 -16.80 -13.46
N ARG A 48 -3.98 -16.71 -12.64
CA ARG A 48 -5.38 -16.63 -13.11
C ARG A 48 -5.61 -15.47 -14.08
N HIS A 49 -5.00 -14.33 -13.80
CA HIS A 49 -5.08 -13.14 -14.65
C HIS A 49 -3.95 -13.03 -15.68
N GLY A 50 -3.01 -13.98 -15.71
CA GLY A 50 -1.85 -13.95 -16.62
C GLY A 50 -0.94 -12.73 -16.39
N LEU A 51 -0.81 -12.27 -15.15
CA LEU A 51 -0.09 -11.05 -14.82
C LEU A 51 1.42 -11.27 -14.73
N LYS A 52 2.17 -10.24 -15.10
CA LYS A 52 3.62 -10.12 -14.92
C LYS A 52 3.90 -9.06 -13.87
N VAL A 53 4.40 -9.47 -12.71
CA VAL A 53 4.71 -8.55 -11.61
C VAL A 53 5.91 -7.69 -11.97
N ARG A 54 5.77 -6.36 -11.90
CA ARG A 54 6.79 -5.35 -12.18
C ARG A 54 7.45 -4.84 -10.90
N ALA A 55 6.71 -4.82 -9.81
CA ALA A 55 7.19 -4.41 -8.50
C ALA A 55 6.38 -5.09 -7.40
N ILE A 56 7.03 -5.31 -6.26
CA ILE A 56 6.44 -5.74 -5.00
C ILE A 56 6.68 -4.60 -4.02
N VAL A 57 5.61 -4.03 -3.50
CA VAL A 57 5.66 -2.81 -2.68
C VAL A 57 5.20 -3.13 -1.27
N SER A 58 5.86 -2.59 -0.26
CA SER A 58 5.34 -2.63 1.10
C SER A 58 4.95 -1.23 1.56
N THR A 59 3.73 -1.10 2.13
CA THR A 59 3.27 0.17 2.71
C THR A 59 4.05 0.52 3.96
N HIS A 60 4.46 -0.48 4.72
CA HIS A 60 5.35 -0.39 5.88
C HIS A 60 5.92 -1.78 6.19
N THR A 61 6.85 -1.90 7.15
CA THR A 61 7.60 -3.15 7.31
C THR A 61 7.28 -3.91 8.59
N HIS A 62 6.03 -3.89 9.07
CA HIS A 62 5.58 -4.89 10.03
C HIS A 62 5.50 -6.27 9.35
N ILE A 63 5.77 -7.30 10.14
CA ILE A 63 5.98 -8.67 9.66
C ILE A 63 4.80 -9.22 8.86
N ASP A 64 3.60 -8.87 9.21
CA ASP A 64 2.35 -9.30 8.56
C ASP A 64 2.09 -8.61 7.20
N HIS A 65 2.85 -7.57 6.87
CA HIS A 65 2.87 -6.92 5.55
C HIS A 65 4.01 -7.39 4.66
N VAL A 66 5.10 -7.88 5.26
CA VAL A 66 6.34 -8.18 4.55
C VAL A 66 6.78 -9.64 4.59
N GLY A 67 6.10 -10.49 5.35
CA GLY A 67 6.52 -11.89 5.56
C GLY A 67 6.64 -12.71 4.27
N GLY A 68 5.85 -12.41 3.25
CA GLY A 68 5.90 -13.05 1.94
C GLY A 68 6.84 -12.42 0.91
N LEU A 69 7.46 -11.25 1.20
CA LEU A 69 8.26 -10.49 0.23
C LEU A 69 9.35 -11.33 -0.45
N ALA A 70 10.16 -12.04 0.32
CA ALA A 70 11.27 -12.82 -0.23
C ALA A 70 10.80 -14.00 -1.10
N ALA A 71 9.73 -14.67 -0.68
CA ALA A 71 9.17 -15.79 -1.45
C ALA A 71 8.55 -15.31 -2.77
N LEU A 72 7.81 -14.19 -2.74
CA LEU A 72 7.22 -13.61 -3.94
C LEU A 72 8.29 -13.04 -4.88
N HIS A 73 9.32 -12.38 -4.34
CA HIS A 73 10.48 -11.92 -5.11
C HIS A 73 11.16 -13.07 -5.84
N ARG A 74 11.46 -14.18 -5.17
CA ARG A 74 12.05 -15.37 -5.80
C ARG A 74 11.16 -15.94 -6.92
N ALA A 75 9.85 -15.97 -6.70
CA ALA A 75 8.92 -16.56 -7.67
C ALA A 75 8.71 -15.69 -8.91
N THR A 76 8.82 -14.36 -8.80
CA THR A 76 8.48 -13.42 -9.87
C THR A 76 9.69 -12.72 -10.49
N GLY A 77 10.80 -12.63 -9.76
CA GLY A 77 11.97 -11.82 -10.12
C GLY A 77 11.73 -10.31 -10.00
N ALA A 78 10.55 -9.87 -9.53
CA ALA A 78 10.22 -8.45 -9.42
C ALA A 78 10.99 -7.80 -8.27
N PRO A 79 11.44 -6.53 -8.41
CA PRO A 79 12.09 -5.80 -7.33
C PRO A 79 11.13 -5.58 -6.15
N VAL A 80 11.70 -5.54 -4.94
CA VAL A 80 11.00 -5.22 -3.69
C VAL A 80 11.28 -3.78 -3.32
N LEU A 81 10.22 -3.01 -3.07
CA LEU A 81 10.27 -1.59 -2.77
C LEU A 81 9.69 -1.32 -1.39
N ILE A 82 10.44 -0.63 -0.54
CA ILE A 82 10.05 -0.18 0.80
C ILE A 82 10.46 1.29 0.97
N HIS A 83 9.97 1.96 2.01
CA HIS A 83 10.51 3.27 2.38
C HIS A 83 11.82 3.12 3.18
N GLU A 84 12.80 4.02 2.97
CA GLU A 84 14.12 3.93 3.59
C GLU A 84 14.03 3.99 5.13
N ASP A 85 13.15 4.81 5.68
CA ASP A 85 12.98 5.00 7.13
C ASP A 85 12.48 3.74 7.84
N ASP A 86 11.92 2.76 7.11
CA ASP A 86 11.53 1.46 7.65
C ASP A 86 12.60 0.37 7.51
N LEU A 87 13.76 0.67 6.91
CA LEU A 87 14.81 -0.34 6.72
C LEU A 87 15.29 -0.96 8.04
N GLY A 88 15.36 -0.15 9.11
CA GLY A 88 15.69 -0.64 10.45
C GLY A 88 14.67 -1.62 10.99
N LEU A 89 13.39 -1.30 10.85
CA LEU A 89 12.28 -2.16 11.26
C LEU A 89 12.24 -3.44 10.40
N TYR A 90 12.47 -3.34 9.10
CA TYR A 90 12.56 -4.49 8.20
C TYR A 90 13.68 -5.46 8.58
N ARG A 91 14.83 -4.94 9.02
CA ARG A 91 15.97 -5.74 9.46
C ARG A 91 15.75 -6.43 10.81
N SER A 92 14.77 -6.01 11.58
CA SER A 92 14.41 -6.58 12.90
C SER A 92 13.19 -7.52 12.83
N LEU A 93 12.93 -8.15 11.68
CA LEU A 93 11.83 -9.12 11.54
C LEU A 93 11.98 -10.35 12.44
N ASP A 94 13.18 -10.70 12.85
CA ASP A 94 13.44 -11.74 13.84
C ASP A 94 12.82 -11.40 15.21
N MET A 95 12.97 -10.17 15.68
CA MET A 95 12.32 -9.71 16.92
C MET A 95 10.79 -9.69 16.81
N GLN A 96 10.28 -9.24 15.66
CA GLN A 96 8.83 -9.23 15.42
C GLN A 96 8.26 -10.66 15.39
N ALA A 97 8.98 -11.60 14.76
CA ALA A 97 8.62 -13.00 14.69
C ALA A 97 8.61 -13.65 16.09
N GLU A 98 9.61 -13.33 16.91
CA GLU A 98 9.70 -13.81 18.30
C GLU A 98 8.48 -13.35 19.12
N TRP A 99 8.07 -12.08 19.01
CA TRP A 99 6.89 -11.54 19.72
C TRP A 99 5.58 -12.23 19.32
N LEU A 100 5.48 -12.65 18.06
CA LEU A 100 4.29 -13.32 17.53
C LEU A 100 4.35 -14.86 17.68
N GLY A 101 5.51 -15.42 18.05
CA GLY A 101 5.72 -16.85 18.13
C GLY A 101 5.63 -17.57 16.77
N ILE A 102 6.06 -16.90 15.70
CA ILE A 102 6.05 -17.43 14.33
C ILE A 102 7.48 -17.57 13.79
N PRO A 103 7.70 -18.37 12.74
CA PRO A 103 9.00 -18.44 12.08
C PRO A 103 9.43 -17.08 11.51
N THR A 104 10.71 -16.76 11.67
CA THR A 104 11.30 -15.55 11.06
C THR A 104 11.28 -15.63 9.55
N PRO A 105 10.64 -14.69 8.84
CA PRO A 105 10.65 -14.68 7.38
C PRO A 105 12.03 -14.32 6.84
N GLU A 106 12.32 -14.80 5.63
CA GLU A 106 13.55 -14.44 4.94
C GLU A 106 13.51 -13.00 4.46
N LEU A 107 14.64 -12.30 4.59
CA LEU A 107 14.80 -10.93 4.12
C LEU A 107 15.24 -10.87 2.66
N VAL A 108 14.70 -9.92 1.92
CA VAL A 108 15.29 -9.49 0.64
C VAL A 108 16.50 -8.63 0.95
N ARG A 109 17.68 -9.02 0.46
CA ARG A 109 18.98 -8.42 0.84
C ARG A 109 19.13 -6.96 0.41
N ALA A 110 18.54 -6.59 -0.73
CA ALA A 110 18.70 -5.27 -1.33
C ALA A 110 17.33 -4.77 -1.85
N PRO A 111 16.42 -4.35 -0.97
CA PRO A 111 15.20 -3.69 -1.40
C PRO A 111 15.57 -2.32 -2.02
N GLU A 112 14.76 -1.89 -2.99
CA GLU A 112 14.83 -0.53 -3.53
C GLU A 112 14.02 0.41 -2.62
N PHE A 113 14.33 1.72 -2.64
CA PHE A 113 13.67 2.67 -1.78
C PHE A 113 12.69 3.55 -2.54
N LEU A 114 11.51 3.72 -1.93
CA LEU A 114 10.49 4.67 -2.30
C LEU A 114 10.53 5.89 -1.40
N LYS A 115 10.17 7.03 -1.96
CA LYS A 115 10.05 8.30 -1.23
C LYS A 115 8.79 9.06 -1.62
N GLU A 116 8.46 10.10 -0.87
CA GLU A 116 7.39 11.05 -1.19
C GLU A 116 7.47 11.52 -2.64
N GLY A 117 6.35 11.43 -3.35
CA GLY A 117 6.21 11.92 -4.71
C GLY A 117 6.69 10.96 -5.80
N ASP A 118 7.28 9.81 -5.47
CA ASP A 118 7.62 8.80 -6.46
C ASP A 118 6.36 8.27 -7.15
N THR A 119 6.50 7.88 -8.41
CA THR A 119 5.41 7.32 -9.20
C THR A 119 5.72 5.88 -9.60
N LEU A 120 4.90 4.96 -9.14
CA LEU A 120 4.92 3.55 -9.57
C LEU A 120 4.09 3.39 -10.83
N ARG A 121 4.61 2.64 -11.83
CA ARG A 121 3.94 2.43 -13.11
C ARG A 121 3.81 0.95 -13.45
N TRP A 122 2.66 0.57 -14.03
CA TRP A 122 2.40 -0.77 -14.58
C TRP A 122 1.40 -0.66 -15.73
N GLY A 123 1.87 -0.86 -16.96
CA GLY A 123 1.08 -0.64 -18.16
C GLY A 123 0.55 0.79 -18.25
N ASP A 124 -0.75 0.92 -18.44
CA ASP A 124 -1.46 2.21 -18.53
C ASP A 124 -1.84 2.80 -17.17
N PHE A 125 -1.36 2.23 -16.06
CA PHE A 125 -1.70 2.68 -14.72
C PHE A 125 -0.49 3.26 -13.98
N ALA A 126 -0.78 4.18 -13.07
CA ALA A 126 0.22 4.78 -12.20
C ALA A 126 -0.36 5.05 -10.80
N ALA A 127 0.48 4.89 -9.79
CA ALA A 127 0.20 5.29 -8.41
C ALA A 127 1.27 6.24 -7.92
N GLN A 128 0.86 7.26 -7.17
CA GLN A 128 1.77 8.15 -6.48
C GLN A 128 1.99 7.69 -5.05
N VAL A 129 3.23 7.77 -4.59
CA VAL A 129 3.64 7.51 -3.22
C VAL A 129 3.43 8.76 -2.38
N LEU A 130 2.69 8.61 -1.28
CA LEU A 130 2.56 9.58 -0.20
C LEU A 130 3.28 9.01 1.02
N HIS A 131 4.28 9.69 1.55
CA HIS A 131 4.91 9.31 2.82
C HIS A 131 3.98 9.70 3.96
N THR A 132 3.46 8.72 4.70
CA THR A 132 2.46 8.89 5.76
C THR A 132 2.94 8.33 7.09
N PRO A 133 4.04 8.90 7.68
CA PRO A 133 4.62 8.37 8.90
C PRO A 133 3.69 8.49 10.10
N GLY A 134 3.94 7.65 11.10
CA GLY A 134 3.25 7.71 12.39
C GLY A 134 2.79 6.35 12.92
N HIS A 135 2.40 5.40 12.06
CA HIS A 135 2.29 3.99 12.42
C HIS A 135 3.70 3.35 12.47
N THR A 136 4.47 3.54 11.41
CA THR A 136 5.93 3.41 11.39
C THR A 136 6.54 4.69 10.81
N GLN A 137 7.87 4.84 10.89
CA GLN A 137 8.53 6.00 10.31
C GLN A 137 8.54 5.98 8.78
N GLY A 138 8.57 4.79 8.18
CA GLY A 138 8.54 4.60 6.73
C GLY A 138 7.18 4.25 6.17
N SER A 139 6.09 4.47 6.90
CA SER A 139 4.73 4.23 6.38
C SER A 139 4.47 5.07 5.14
N ILE A 140 3.99 4.42 4.08
CA ILE A 140 3.54 5.07 2.84
C ILE A 140 2.10 4.71 2.52
N SER A 141 1.45 5.59 1.79
CA SER A 141 0.15 5.33 1.15
C SER A 141 0.28 5.48 -0.36
N LEU A 142 -0.52 4.73 -1.11
CA LEU A 142 -0.51 4.77 -2.58
C LEU A 142 -1.84 5.32 -3.09
N VAL A 143 -1.79 6.41 -3.85
CA VAL A 143 -2.98 7.03 -4.43
C VAL A 143 -2.98 6.89 -5.94
N PHE A 144 -4.11 6.44 -6.53
CA PHE A 144 -4.21 6.14 -7.95
C PHE A 144 -5.64 6.27 -8.48
N SER A 145 -5.79 6.20 -9.81
CA SER A 145 -7.07 6.09 -10.49
C SER A 145 -7.31 4.66 -10.97
N SER A 146 -8.55 4.18 -10.83
CA SER A 146 -8.97 2.90 -11.42
C SER A 146 -9.19 2.97 -12.94
N ALA A 147 -9.10 4.16 -13.53
CA ALA A 147 -9.09 4.39 -14.97
C ALA A 147 -7.65 4.56 -15.47
N GLY A 148 -7.30 3.82 -16.53
CA GLY A 148 -5.96 3.85 -17.15
C GLY A 148 -5.70 5.06 -18.06
N GLY A 149 -4.49 5.10 -18.61
CA GLY A 149 -4.07 6.10 -19.59
C GLY A 149 -3.92 7.50 -18.99
N ALA A 150 -4.33 8.53 -19.74
CA ALA A 150 -4.21 9.93 -19.32
C ALA A 150 -4.90 10.22 -17.95
N ALA A 151 -5.91 9.45 -17.58
CA ALA A 151 -6.59 9.59 -16.28
C ALA A 151 -5.69 9.15 -15.12
N ALA A 152 -4.92 8.06 -15.28
CA ALA A 152 -3.97 7.59 -14.27
C ALA A 152 -2.83 8.59 -14.07
N GLU A 153 -2.26 9.09 -15.17
CA GLU A 153 -1.19 10.10 -15.13
C GLU A 153 -1.65 11.40 -14.46
N ALA A 154 -2.85 11.88 -14.83
CA ALA A 154 -3.40 13.10 -14.25
C ALA A 154 -3.75 12.94 -12.76
N ALA A 155 -4.22 11.75 -12.34
CA ALA A 155 -4.49 11.44 -10.93
C ALA A 155 -3.21 11.44 -10.10
N ALA A 156 -2.15 10.80 -10.62
CA ALA A 156 -0.83 10.79 -9.97
C ALA A 156 -0.26 12.21 -9.85
N ALA A 157 -0.32 13.01 -10.93
CA ALA A 157 0.16 14.40 -10.93
C ALA A 157 -0.66 15.32 -10.00
N ALA A 158 -1.98 15.14 -9.94
CA ALA A 158 -2.86 15.92 -9.05
C ALA A 158 -2.57 15.68 -7.58
N ALA A 159 -2.29 14.43 -7.21
CA ALA A 159 -1.92 14.06 -5.87
C ALA A 159 -0.58 14.70 -5.46
N ALA A 160 0.40 14.78 -6.40
CA ALA A 160 1.70 15.42 -6.17
C ALA A 160 1.62 16.92 -5.92
N THR A 161 0.65 17.61 -6.51
CA THR A 161 0.61 19.08 -6.54
C THR A 161 -0.51 19.70 -5.73
N GLY A 162 -1.39 18.89 -5.13
CA GLY A 162 -2.56 19.35 -4.39
C GLY A 162 -3.61 20.11 -5.25
N HIS A 163 -3.51 20.02 -6.58
CA HIS A 163 -4.41 20.75 -7.48
C HIS A 163 -5.75 20.03 -7.69
N LYS A 164 -6.85 20.79 -7.58
CA LYS A 164 -8.24 20.31 -7.62
C LYS A 164 -8.80 20.10 -9.04
N HIS A 165 -8.06 19.63 -10.04
CA HIS A 165 -8.54 19.60 -11.41
C HIS A 165 -8.61 18.21 -12.10
N ALA A 166 -9.77 17.92 -12.61
CA ALA A 166 -10.28 17.11 -13.73
C ALA A 166 -10.17 15.59 -13.69
N THR A 167 -9.15 14.96 -13.13
CA THR A 167 -9.13 13.51 -12.89
C THR A 167 -8.60 13.25 -11.51
N HIS A 168 -9.52 13.04 -10.59
CA HIS A 168 -9.17 12.80 -9.19
C HIS A 168 -8.83 11.32 -9.00
N PRO A 169 -7.85 11.02 -8.13
CA PRO A 169 -7.64 9.65 -7.66
C PRO A 169 -8.93 9.14 -7.01
N ASP A 170 -9.34 7.93 -7.38
CA ASP A 170 -10.53 7.31 -6.83
C ASP A 170 -10.21 6.15 -5.87
N ARG A 171 -8.91 5.86 -5.68
CA ARG A 171 -8.38 4.79 -4.84
C ARG A 171 -7.19 5.26 -4.02
N LEU A 172 -7.17 4.81 -2.77
CA LEU A 172 -6.07 4.98 -1.82
C LEU A 172 -5.81 3.65 -1.12
N ILE A 173 -4.61 3.08 -1.27
CA ILE A 173 -4.12 2.03 -0.38
C ILE A 173 -3.39 2.75 0.76
N ALA A 174 -3.94 2.65 1.96
CA ALA A 174 -3.50 3.43 3.11
C ALA A 174 -2.55 2.67 4.04
N GLY A 175 -2.29 1.37 3.78
CA GLY A 175 -1.61 0.54 4.76
C GLY A 175 -2.28 0.69 6.13
N ASP A 176 -1.47 0.73 7.17
CA ASP A 176 -1.94 0.89 8.55
C ASP A 176 -1.99 2.35 9.01
N THR A 177 -2.21 3.28 8.08
CA THR A 177 -2.36 4.70 8.42
C THR A 177 -3.82 5.05 8.75
N LEU A 178 -4.79 4.68 7.90
CA LEU A 178 -6.20 5.05 8.05
C LEU A 178 -7.11 3.83 7.85
N PHE A 179 -7.96 3.56 8.82
CA PHE A 179 -8.94 2.47 8.83
C PHE A 179 -10.38 3.02 8.88
N GLN A 180 -11.36 2.15 8.65
CA GLN A 180 -12.76 2.48 8.88
C GLN A 180 -13.00 2.80 10.36
N GLY A 181 -13.28 4.06 10.68
CA GLY A 181 -13.55 4.53 12.03
C GLY A 181 -12.36 4.45 12.99
N SER A 182 -11.13 4.27 12.48
CA SER A 182 -9.92 4.14 13.30
C SER A 182 -8.68 4.65 12.55
N ILE A 183 -7.56 4.63 13.25
CA ILE A 183 -6.22 4.90 12.72
C ILE A 183 -5.26 3.79 13.15
N GLY A 184 -4.09 3.74 12.52
CA GLY A 184 -3.03 2.82 12.92
C GLY A 184 -2.57 3.06 14.36
N ARG A 185 -2.17 1.99 15.03
CA ARG A 185 -1.56 2.08 16.37
C ARG A 185 -0.22 2.81 16.30
N THR A 186 0.11 3.51 17.37
CA THR A 186 1.31 4.35 17.45
C THR A 186 2.16 4.05 18.68
N ASP A 187 1.90 2.94 19.34
CA ASP A 187 2.54 2.50 20.58
C ASP A 187 3.66 1.47 20.37
N LEU A 188 3.90 1.07 19.12
CA LEU A 188 5.03 0.22 18.75
C LEU A 188 6.29 1.06 18.44
N PRO A 189 7.50 0.45 18.43
CA PRO A 189 8.73 1.16 18.08
C PRO A 189 8.64 1.90 16.74
N GLY A 190 8.94 3.18 16.74
CA GLY A 190 8.81 4.05 15.57
C GLY A 190 7.44 4.73 15.43
N GLY A 191 6.45 4.34 16.26
CA GLY A 191 5.11 4.94 16.24
C GLY A 191 5.08 6.36 16.82
N SER A 192 4.19 7.22 16.26
CA SER A 192 3.98 8.59 16.72
C SER A 192 2.56 9.05 16.45
N TYR A 193 1.78 9.25 17.51
CA TYR A 193 0.40 9.73 17.39
C TYR A 193 0.29 11.11 16.72
N PRO A 194 1.12 12.12 17.07
CA PRO A 194 1.07 13.39 16.36
C PRO A 194 1.34 13.24 14.85
N GLN A 195 2.37 12.48 14.48
CA GLN A 195 2.73 12.29 13.06
C GLN A 195 1.64 11.58 12.26
N ILE A 196 0.98 10.54 12.81
CA ILE A 196 -0.08 9.84 12.06
C ILE A 196 -1.28 10.76 11.85
N ILE A 197 -1.63 11.59 12.82
CA ILE A 197 -2.71 12.57 12.69
C ILE A 197 -2.37 13.62 11.63
N ASP A 198 -1.14 14.16 11.65
CA ASP A 198 -0.69 15.12 10.65
C ASP A 198 -0.68 14.49 9.24
N SER A 199 -0.13 13.26 9.10
CA SER A 199 -0.14 12.51 7.86
C SER A 199 -1.54 12.33 7.29
N ILE A 200 -2.50 11.94 8.13
CA ILE A 200 -3.89 11.76 7.70
C ILE A 200 -4.52 13.08 7.30
N ARG A 201 -4.40 14.14 8.12
CA ARG A 201 -5.05 15.44 7.88
C ARG A 201 -4.48 16.15 6.66
N GLU A 202 -3.16 16.17 6.52
CA GLU A 202 -2.48 16.95 5.49
C GLU A 202 -2.42 16.25 4.15
N LYS A 203 -2.37 14.89 4.13
CA LYS A 203 -2.15 14.12 2.91
C LYS A 203 -3.35 13.28 2.47
N LEU A 204 -4.10 12.69 3.40
CA LEU A 204 -5.19 11.79 3.05
C LEU A 204 -6.55 12.51 3.03
N LEU A 205 -6.89 13.30 4.05
CA LEU A 205 -8.19 13.97 4.10
C LEU A 205 -8.35 15.13 3.10
N VAL A 206 -7.29 15.51 2.41
CA VAL A 206 -7.35 16.48 1.30
C VAL A 206 -7.80 15.84 -0.02
N LEU A 207 -7.80 14.52 -0.10
CA LEU A 207 -8.30 13.77 -1.25
C LEU A 207 -9.83 13.91 -1.40
N PRO A 208 -10.38 13.65 -2.60
CA PRO A 208 -11.82 13.69 -2.84
C PRO A 208 -12.61 12.79 -1.89
N GLU A 209 -13.79 13.23 -1.47
CA GLU A 209 -14.64 12.49 -0.52
C GLU A 209 -15.01 11.08 -0.97
N GLN A 210 -15.19 10.89 -2.29
CA GLN A 210 -15.51 9.61 -2.92
C GLN A 210 -14.32 8.66 -3.06
N THR A 211 -13.09 9.10 -2.76
CA THR A 211 -11.90 8.25 -2.83
C THR A 211 -12.06 7.05 -1.89
N ILE A 212 -12.01 5.85 -2.45
CA ILE A 212 -12.12 4.61 -1.69
C ILE A 212 -10.79 4.34 -1.01
N VAL A 213 -10.83 4.17 0.30
CA VAL A 213 -9.68 3.81 1.14
C VAL A 213 -9.64 2.30 1.31
N ILE A 214 -8.51 1.71 0.99
CA ILE A 214 -8.18 0.29 1.22
C ILE A 214 -7.14 0.27 2.32
N PRO A 215 -7.52 -0.08 3.56
CA PRO A 215 -6.59 -0.18 4.67
C PRO A 215 -5.77 -1.47 4.62
N GLY A 216 -4.71 -1.56 5.41
CA GLY A 216 -3.93 -2.78 5.59
C GLY A 216 -4.74 -3.90 6.22
N HIS A 217 -5.75 -3.59 7.03
CA HIS A 217 -6.64 -4.58 7.64
C HIS A 217 -8.09 -4.12 7.61
N GLY A 218 -9.00 -5.11 7.61
CA GLY A 218 -10.43 -4.88 7.72
C GLY A 218 -11.08 -4.31 6.46
N PRO A 219 -12.27 -3.69 6.59
CA PRO A 219 -13.08 -3.30 5.46
C PRO A 219 -12.63 -1.96 4.85
N LYS A 220 -13.00 -1.77 3.58
CA LYS A 220 -12.84 -0.50 2.85
C LYS A 220 -13.73 0.59 3.45
N THR A 221 -13.28 1.83 3.29
CA THR A 221 -14.05 3.02 3.64
C THR A 221 -13.89 4.10 2.56
N THR A 222 -14.25 5.33 2.83
CA THR A 222 -14.02 6.49 1.95
C THR A 222 -13.46 7.67 2.74
N ILE A 223 -12.74 8.55 2.05
CA ILE A 223 -12.23 9.79 2.67
C ILE A 223 -13.35 10.62 3.29
N GLY A 224 -14.51 10.72 2.61
CA GLY A 224 -15.65 11.46 3.13
C GLY A 224 -16.22 10.85 4.43
N ALA A 225 -16.33 9.51 4.50
CA ALA A 225 -16.81 8.82 5.69
C ALA A 225 -15.87 9.03 6.88
N GLU A 226 -14.57 8.91 6.66
CA GLU A 226 -13.58 9.09 7.72
C GLU A 226 -13.48 10.55 8.18
N ARG A 227 -13.54 11.51 7.27
CA ARG A 227 -13.59 12.95 7.62
C ARG A 227 -14.80 13.27 8.50
N ALA A 228 -15.96 12.67 8.22
CA ALA A 228 -17.20 12.94 8.95
C ALA A 228 -17.32 12.19 10.27
N HIS A 229 -16.83 10.95 10.34
CA HIS A 229 -17.21 10.02 11.41
C HIS A 229 -16.07 9.40 12.20
N ASN A 230 -14.80 9.51 11.74
CA ASN A 230 -13.68 8.92 12.44
C ASN A 230 -13.43 9.65 13.78
N PRO A 231 -13.52 8.94 14.93
CA PRO A 231 -13.41 9.57 16.25
C PRO A 231 -12.02 10.15 16.56
N PHE A 232 -10.98 9.64 15.89
CA PHE A 232 -9.58 10.10 16.08
C PHE A 232 -9.27 11.38 15.31
N LEU A 233 -10.13 11.79 14.36
CA LEU A 233 -9.89 12.92 13.46
C LEU A 233 -10.76 14.15 13.77
N ARG A 234 -11.54 14.09 14.85
CA ARG A 234 -12.42 15.16 15.33
C ARG A 234 -11.66 16.24 16.11
#